data_7d610fb8df456fe80141b09043c890fa
#
_entry.id   7d610fb8df456fe80141b09043c890fa
#
_cell.length_a   1.000
_cell.length_b   1.000
_cell.length_c   1.000
_cell.angle_alpha   90.00
_cell.angle_beta   90.00
_cell.angle_gamma   90.00
#
_symmetry.space_group_name_H-M   'P 1'
#
loop_
_entity.id
_entity.type
_entity.pdbx_description
1 polymer ?
#
loop_
_entity_poly.entity_id
_entity_poly.type
_entity_poly.pdbx_seq_one_letter_code
_entity_poly.pdbx_strand_id
1 'polypeptide(L)'
;RMLEILSPLYQRGVGVDMSREMLTVARSNLDKAAVENAQVRQGDIFAPPVERDAFDLVTIHQVLHYLDHPQAAIREAARLLRPSGRMLIVDFAPHDLEFLRAEHAHARLGFSDRQITEWLDEAGLDLERALDFAPSGVAGDKLTVKLWLGRDRRLLVAADNTTEGQPTEMTS
;
A
#
# COMPACT_ATOMS: atom_id res chain seq x y z
N ARG A 1 9.78 -7.72 3.92
CA ARG A 1 10.37 -6.75 4.85
C ARG A 1 9.31 -5.86 5.52
N MET A 2 8.38 -5.24 4.76
CA MET A 2 7.34 -4.37 5.34
C MET A 2 6.46 -5.10 6.35
N LEU A 3 6.01 -6.32 6.04
CA LEU A 3 5.22 -7.15 6.98
C LEU A 3 5.95 -7.39 8.31
N GLU A 4 7.25 -7.63 8.26
CA GLU A 4 8.08 -7.83 9.46
C GLU A 4 8.19 -6.53 10.28
N ILE A 5 8.52 -5.40 9.64
CA ILE A 5 8.69 -4.10 10.32
C ILE A 5 7.38 -3.63 10.97
N LEU A 6 6.26 -3.82 10.29
CA LEU A 6 4.95 -3.35 10.75
C LEU A 6 4.20 -4.37 11.62
N SER A 7 4.74 -5.59 11.83
CA SER A 7 4.06 -6.65 12.56
C SER A 7 3.56 -6.28 13.96
N PRO A 8 4.25 -5.42 14.74
CA PRO A 8 3.74 -4.99 16.03
C PRO A 8 2.53 -4.04 15.95
N LEU A 9 2.24 -3.48 14.76
CA LEU A 9 1.24 -2.43 14.56
C LEU A 9 -0.07 -2.95 13.94
N TYR A 10 -0.13 -4.20 13.47
CA TYR A 10 -1.32 -4.77 12.86
C TYR A 10 -1.74 -6.09 13.53
N GLN A 11 -3.03 -6.40 13.48
CA GLN A 11 -3.56 -7.68 13.94
C GLN A 11 -3.37 -8.78 12.88
N ARG A 12 -3.49 -8.42 11.59
CA ARG A 12 -3.34 -9.33 10.46
C ARG A 12 -2.71 -8.63 9.27
N GLY A 13 -1.64 -9.22 8.72
CA GLY A 13 -0.95 -8.74 7.53
C GLY A 13 -1.02 -9.73 6.37
N VAL A 14 -1.16 -9.21 5.14
CA VAL A 14 -1.10 -10.00 3.91
C VAL A 14 -0.13 -9.35 2.95
N GLY A 15 0.88 -10.08 2.49
CA GLY A 15 1.77 -9.68 1.40
C GLY A 15 1.37 -10.39 0.11
N VAL A 16 1.42 -9.67 -1.01
CA VAL A 16 1.15 -10.20 -2.34
C VAL A 16 2.36 -9.97 -3.23
N ASP A 17 2.81 -10.97 -3.93
CA ASP A 17 3.90 -10.90 -4.91
C ASP A 17 3.65 -11.89 -6.05
N MET A 18 4.08 -11.56 -7.27
CA MET A 18 3.99 -12.47 -8.42
C MET A 18 5.08 -13.55 -8.38
N SER A 19 6.26 -13.23 -7.82
CA SER A 19 7.42 -14.11 -7.78
C SER A 19 7.31 -15.16 -6.68
N ARG A 20 7.29 -16.42 -7.09
CA ARG A 20 7.34 -17.56 -6.14
C ARG A 20 8.62 -17.58 -5.32
N GLU A 21 9.72 -17.16 -5.92
CA GLU A 21 11.02 -17.08 -5.25
C GLU A 21 10.99 -16.04 -4.14
N MET A 22 10.49 -14.83 -4.44
CA MET A 22 10.33 -13.77 -3.45
C MET A 22 9.38 -14.17 -2.31
N LEU A 23 8.30 -14.89 -2.63
CA LEU A 23 7.39 -15.42 -1.61
C LEU A 23 8.05 -16.46 -0.70
N THR A 24 8.94 -17.29 -1.25
CA THR A 24 9.73 -18.26 -0.46
C THR A 24 10.67 -17.54 0.49
N VAL A 25 11.39 -16.53 0.01
CA VAL A 25 12.24 -15.67 0.85
C VAL A 25 11.42 -14.95 1.91
N ALA A 26 10.25 -14.40 1.54
CA ALA A 26 9.38 -13.70 2.47
C ALA A 26 8.89 -14.61 3.60
N ARG A 27 8.45 -15.85 3.31
CA ARG A 27 8.07 -16.84 4.33
C ARG A 27 9.22 -17.14 5.29
N SER A 28 10.40 -17.45 4.74
CA SER A 28 11.59 -17.70 5.57
C SER A 28 11.93 -16.52 6.49
N ASN A 29 11.77 -15.28 6.02
CA ASN A 29 12.04 -14.10 6.84
C ASN A 29 10.98 -13.90 7.94
N LEU A 30 9.70 -14.14 7.64
CA LEU A 30 8.63 -14.08 8.64
C LEU A 30 8.83 -15.16 9.73
N ASP A 31 9.17 -16.40 9.33
CA ASP A 31 9.46 -17.50 10.26
C ASP A 31 10.64 -17.16 11.18
N LYS A 32 11.76 -16.66 10.61
CA LYS A 32 12.95 -16.24 11.38
C LYS A 32 12.66 -15.11 12.35
N ALA A 33 11.76 -14.20 11.98
CA ALA A 33 11.34 -13.07 12.81
C ALA A 33 10.21 -13.43 13.78
N ALA A 34 9.76 -14.67 13.81
CA ALA A 34 8.61 -15.16 14.61
C ALA A 34 7.33 -14.31 14.40
N VAL A 35 7.07 -13.89 13.16
CA VAL A 35 5.88 -13.13 12.80
C VAL A 35 4.75 -14.08 12.43
N GLU A 36 3.83 -14.31 13.37
CA GLU A 36 2.71 -15.25 13.23
C GLU A 36 1.43 -14.61 12.65
N ASN A 37 1.31 -13.28 12.72
CA ASN A 37 0.13 -12.52 12.28
C ASN A 37 0.18 -12.07 10.81
N ALA A 38 1.11 -12.63 10.02
CA ALA A 38 1.27 -12.31 8.61
C ALA A 38 1.27 -13.56 7.72
N GLN A 39 0.78 -13.39 6.49
CA GLN A 39 0.86 -14.41 5.45
C GLN A 39 1.25 -13.78 4.11
N VAL A 40 1.81 -14.58 3.20
CA VAL A 40 2.11 -14.15 1.83
C VAL A 40 1.38 -15.02 0.82
N ARG A 41 0.87 -14.39 -0.24
CA ARG A 41 0.10 -15.00 -1.32
C ARG A 41 0.71 -14.67 -2.66
N GLN A 42 0.66 -15.61 -3.60
CA GLN A 42 0.98 -15.31 -4.98
C GLN A 42 -0.19 -14.56 -5.62
N GLY A 43 0.10 -13.47 -6.32
CA GLY A 43 -0.93 -12.70 -7.02
C GLY A 43 -0.36 -11.55 -7.83
N ASP A 44 -1.19 -11.05 -8.73
CA ASP A 44 -0.92 -9.88 -9.56
C ASP A 44 -1.34 -8.61 -8.81
N ILE A 45 -0.52 -7.55 -8.87
CA ILE A 45 -0.84 -6.24 -8.30
C ILE A 45 -2.08 -5.59 -8.94
N PHE A 46 -2.39 -5.95 -10.19
CA PHE A 46 -3.58 -5.49 -10.91
C PHE A 46 -4.85 -6.29 -10.60
N ALA A 47 -4.72 -7.44 -9.92
CA ALA A 47 -5.83 -8.29 -9.48
C ALA A 47 -5.42 -9.07 -8.23
N PRO A 48 -5.13 -8.40 -7.11
CA PRO A 48 -4.63 -9.06 -5.91
C PRO A 48 -5.69 -10.01 -5.33
N PRO A 49 -5.29 -11.22 -4.89
CA PRO A 49 -6.20 -12.27 -4.43
C PRO A 49 -6.65 -12.02 -2.98
N VAL A 50 -7.22 -10.86 -2.73
CA VAL A 50 -7.68 -10.38 -1.42
C VAL A 50 -9.03 -9.64 -1.56
N GLU A 51 -9.77 -9.54 -0.48
CA GLU A 51 -11.09 -8.93 -0.45
C GLU A 51 -11.00 -7.40 -0.56
N ARG A 52 -12.04 -6.82 -1.16
CA ARG A 52 -12.22 -5.37 -1.23
C ARG A 52 -12.67 -4.84 0.14
N ASP A 53 -12.43 -3.55 0.38
CA ASP A 53 -12.84 -2.87 1.62
C ASP A 53 -12.42 -3.60 2.91
N ALA A 54 -11.28 -4.31 2.87
CA ALA A 54 -10.86 -5.21 3.94
C ALA A 54 -9.67 -4.69 4.78
N PHE A 55 -8.98 -3.63 4.31
CA PHE A 55 -7.71 -3.21 4.90
C PHE A 55 -7.75 -1.77 5.41
N ASP A 56 -7.20 -1.55 6.59
CA ASP A 56 -7.00 -0.21 7.17
C ASP A 56 -5.77 0.48 6.57
N LEU A 57 -4.78 -0.32 6.13
CA LEU A 57 -3.57 0.14 5.46
C LEU A 57 -3.21 -0.78 4.30
N VAL A 58 -2.99 -0.19 3.14
CA VAL A 58 -2.38 -0.87 1.97
C VAL A 58 -1.03 -0.22 1.68
N THR A 59 0.00 -1.04 1.49
CA THR A 59 1.35 -0.55 1.18
C THR A 59 1.80 -1.03 -0.19
N ILE A 60 2.23 -0.11 -1.05
CA ILE A 60 2.92 -0.38 -2.32
C ILE A 60 4.38 0.02 -2.11
N HIS A 61 5.30 -0.96 -2.14
CA HIS A 61 6.70 -0.73 -1.77
C HIS A 61 7.66 -1.13 -2.88
N GLN A 62 8.30 -0.14 -3.49
CA GLN A 62 9.33 -0.28 -4.53
C GLN A 62 8.93 -1.22 -5.68
N VAL A 63 7.75 -1.02 -6.24
CA VAL A 63 7.23 -1.81 -7.34
C VAL A 63 6.68 -0.96 -8.49
N LEU A 64 6.23 0.28 -8.22
CA LEU A 64 5.59 1.11 -9.25
C LEU A 64 6.53 1.43 -10.41
N HIS A 65 7.82 1.60 -10.14
CA HIS A 65 8.82 1.92 -11.16
C HIS A 65 9.07 0.77 -12.17
N TYR A 66 8.62 -0.46 -11.88
CA TYR A 66 8.65 -1.59 -12.82
C TYR A 66 7.41 -1.67 -13.70
N LEU A 67 6.32 -0.96 -13.35
CA LEU A 67 5.03 -1.13 -13.99
C LEU A 67 4.86 -0.19 -15.20
N ASP A 68 4.27 -0.71 -16.28
CA ASP A 68 3.84 0.10 -17.43
C ASP A 68 2.65 0.99 -17.08
N HIS A 69 1.77 0.54 -16.17
CA HIS A 69 0.55 1.23 -15.76
C HIS A 69 0.45 1.40 -14.23
N PRO A 70 1.36 2.17 -13.58
CA PRO A 70 1.38 2.32 -12.11
C PRO A 70 0.09 2.92 -11.54
N GLN A 71 -0.57 3.84 -12.27
CA GLN A 71 -1.87 4.40 -11.87
C GLN A 71 -2.97 3.35 -11.75
N ALA A 72 -2.94 2.28 -12.58
CA ALA A 72 -3.90 1.19 -12.48
C ALA A 72 -3.66 0.35 -11.21
N ALA A 73 -2.39 0.11 -10.85
CA ALA A 73 -2.04 -0.58 -9.61
C ALA A 73 -2.48 0.21 -8.37
N ILE A 74 -2.29 1.54 -8.36
CA ILE A 74 -2.78 2.41 -7.28
C ILE A 74 -4.31 2.34 -7.17
N ARG A 75 -5.03 2.34 -8.29
CA ARG A 75 -6.49 2.23 -8.30
C ARG A 75 -6.98 0.89 -7.75
N GLU A 76 -6.36 -0.23 -8.15
CA GLU A 76 -6.70 -1.54 -7.59
C GLU A 76 -6.37 -1.64 -6.10
N ALA A 77 -5.23 -1.10 -5.67
CA ALA A 77 -4.86 -1.05 -4.26
C ALA A 77 -5.84 -0.20 -3.43
N ALA A 78 -6.34 0.93 -3.98
CA ALA A 78 -7.35 1.76 -3.32
C ALA A 78 -8.66 1.02 -3.07
N ARG A 79 -9.06 0.10 -3.96
CA ARG A 79 -10.28 -0.72 -3.80
C ARG A 79 -10.21 -1.71 -2.63
N LEU A 80 -9.03 -1.97 -2.09
CA LEU A 80 -8.82 -2.84 -0.94
C LEU A 80 -9.01 -2.11 0.38
N LEU A 81 -8.92 -0.77 0.38
CA LEU A 81 -9.05 0.05 1.57
C LEU A 81 -10.48 0.09 2.08
N ARG A 82 -10.64 -0.01 3.39
CA ARG A 82 -11.85 0.39 4.09
C ARG A 82 -12.06 1.89 3.95
N PRO A 83 -13.30 2.39 4.12
CA PRO A 83 -13.54 3.82 4.26
C PRO A 83 -12.61 4.43 5.31
N SER A 84 -12.01 5.58 5.00
CA SER A 84 -10.98 6.27 5.81
C SER A 84 -9.66 5.50 5.99
N GLY A 85 -9.47 4.37 5.31
CA GLY A 85 -8.21 3.63 5.27
C GLY A 85 -7.09 4.42 4.58
N ARG A 86 -5.85 3.98 4.71
CA ARG A 86 -4.68 4.68 4.18
C ARG A 86 -3.89 3.83 3.19
N MET A 87 -3.32 4.50 2.19
CA MET A 87 -2.36 3.91 1.27
C MET A 87 -0.99 4.52 1.51
N LEU A 88 0.00 3.68 1.72
CA LEU A 88 1.40 4.06 1.79
C LEU A 88 2.12 3.63 0.52
N ILE A 89 2.62 4.60 -0.26
CA ILE A 89 3.46 4.35 -1.42
C ILE A 89 4.90 4.70 -1.04
N VAL A 90 5.82 3.77 -1.29
CA VAL A 90 7.26 3.96 -1.11
C VAL A 90 7.93 3.64 -2.44
N ASP A 91 8.55 4.62 -3.06
CA ASP A 91 9.24 4.46 -4.35
C ASP A 91 10.32 5.56 -4.51
N PHE A 92 10.87 5.75 -5.69
CA PHE A 92 11.93 6.71 -5.93
C PHE A 92 11.39 8.09 -6.35
N ALA A 93 12.05 9.14 -5.88
CA ALA A 93 11.92 10.48 -6.45
C ALA A 93 12.42 10.48 -7.90
N PRO A 94 12.02 11.45 -8.75
CA PRO A 94 12.55 11.57 -10.11
C PRO A 94 14.08 11.63 -10.11
N HIS A 95 14.72 10.90 -11.01
CA HIS A 95 16.16 10.84 -11.17
C HIS A 95 16.54 10.58 -12.63
N ASP A 96 17.83 10.80 -12.99
CA ASP A 96 18.34 10.68 -14.36
C ASP A 96 19.26 9.44 -14.54
N LEU A 97 19.14 8.44 -13.68
CA LEU A 97 20.00 7.24 -13.70
C LEU A 97 19.52 6.26 -14.78
N GLU A 98 19.80 6.58 -16.05
CA GLU A 98 19.34 5.80 -17.22
C GLU A 98 19.82 4.35 -17.23
N PHE A 99 20.96 4.03 -16.59
CA PHE A 99 21.46 2.64 -16.50
C PHE A 99 20.46 1.72 -15.79
N LEU A 100 19.59 2.24 -14.91
CA LEU A 100 18.59 1.43 -14.21
C LEU A 100 17.54 0.85 -15.17
N ARG A 101 17.29 1.51 -16.31
CA ARG A 101 16.41 0.97 -17.35
C ARG A 101 17.05 -0.25 -18.02
N ALA A 102 18.33 -0.17 -18.32
CA ALA A 102 19.06 -1.21 -19.06
C ALA A 102 19.44 -2.40 -18.18
N GLU A 103 19.84 -2.15 -16.93
CA GLU A 103 20.42 -3.17 -16.05
C GLU A 103 19.46 -3.70 -14.99
N HIS A 104 18.44 -2.90 -14.63
CA HIS A 104 17.50 -3.22 -13.54
C HIS A 104 16.03 -3.20 -13.93
N ALA A 105 15.72 -3.21 -15.24
CA ALA A 105 14.37 -3.27 -15.79
C ALA A 105 13.40 -2.19 -15.26
N HIS A 106 13.92 -1.00 -14.88
CA HIS A 106 13.06 0.12 -14.51
C HIS A 106 12.31 0.63 -15.74
N ALA A 107 11.00 0.53 -15.74
CA ALA A 107 10.16 1.16 -16.76
C ALA A 107 10.12 2.69 -16.55
N ARG A 108 10.31 3.17 -15.32
CA ARG A 108 10.21 4.58 -14.93
C ARG A 108 11.36 4.99 -14.00
N LEU A 109 11.84 6.23 -14.17
CA LEU A 109 12.93 6.80 -13.37
C LEU A 109 12.37 7.67 -12.23
N GLY A 110 11.55 7.04 -11.36
CA GLY A 110 10.95 7.69 -10.20
C GLY A 110 9.67 8.48 -10.51
N PHE A 111 9.11 9.10 -9.49
CA PHE A 111 7.82 9.77 -9.51
C PHE A 111 7.86 11.11 -8.80
N SER A 112 7.22 12.13 -9.40
CA SER A 112 7.03 13.44 -8.77
C SER A 112 5.82 13.41 -7.82
N ASP A 113 5.81 14.34 -6.84
CA ASP A 113 4.67 14.52 -5.94
C ASP A 113 3.38 14.80 -6.70
N ARG A 114 3.45 15.68 -7.72
CA ARG A 114 2.30 16.00 -8.55
C ARG A 114 1.71 14.76 -9.21
N GLN A 115 2.54 13.93 -9.79
CA GLN A 115 2.10 12.71 -10.49
C GLN A 115 1.42 11.71 -9.55
N ILE A 116 2.01 11.46 -8.37
CA ILE A 116 1.41 10.57 -7.38
C ILE A 116 0.13 11.17 -6.81
N THR A 117 0.10 12.50 -6.56
CA THR A 117 -1.12 13.19 -6.09
C THR A 117 -2.27 13.06 -7.08
N GLU A 118 -2.02 13.27 -8.38
CA GLU A 118 -3.01 13.09 -9.44
C GLU A 118 -3.57 11.67 -9.47
N TRP A 119 -2.72 10.65 -9.36
CA TRP A 119 -3.15 9.24 -9.35
C TRP A 119 -3.90 8.84 -8.07
N LEU A 120 -3.52 9.38 -6.91
CA LEU A 120 -4.27 9.20 -5.66
C LEU A 120 -5.65 9.83 -5.78
N ASP A 121 -5.74 11.06 -6.32
CA ASP A 121 -7.00 11.78 -6.53
C ASP A 121 -7.94 10.99 -7.45
N GLU A 122 -7.46 10.48 -8.58
CA GLU A 122 -8.20 9.63 -9.50
C GLU A 122 -8.69 8.32 -8.84
N ALA A 123 -7.94 7.82 -7.84
CA ALA A 123 -8.29 6.63 -7.08
C ALA A 123 -9.23 6.91 -5.88
N GLY A 124 -9.63 8.17 -5.65
CA GLY A 124 -10.49 8.58 -4.54
C GLY A 124 -9.78 8.77 -3.21
N LEU A 125 -8.47 9.05 -3.24
CA LEU A 125 -7.63 9.26 -2.07
C LEU A 125 -7.13 10.72 -2.03
N ASP A 126 -7.03 11.28 -0.82
CA ASP A 126 -6.36 12.55 -0.57
C ASP A 126 -4.94 12.33 -0.10
N LEU A 127 -3.96 13.05 -0.66
CA LEU A 127 -2.59 13.02 -0.15
C LEU A 127 -2.53 13.69 1.22
N GLU A 128 -2.22 12.93 2.28
CA GLU A 128 -2.04 13.47 3.64
C GLU A 128 -0.59 13.94 3.87
N ARG A 129 0.39 13.23 3.30
CA ARG A 129 1.82 13.52 3.53
C ARG A 129 2.71 12.99 2.41
N ALA A 130 3.77 13.76 2.10
CA ALA A 130 4.90 13.30 1.30
C ALA A 130 6.20 13.57 2.05
N LEU A 131 7.14 12.61 2.04
CA LEU A 131 8.42 12.68 2.72
C LEU A 131 9.54 12.18 1.82
N ASP A 132 10.68 12.88 1.84
CA ASP A 132 11.90 12.51 1.13
C ASP A 132 12.93 11.90 2.09
N PHE A 133 13.49 10.78 1.69
CA PHE A 133 14.58 10.11 2.39
C PHE A 133 15.79 10.12 1.46
N ALA A 134 16.55 11.21 1.53
CA ALA A 134 17.80 11.32 0.82
C ALA A 134 18.84 10.34 1.40
N PRO A 135 19.66 9.71 0.56
CA PRO A 135 20.72 8.82 1.04
C PRO A 135 21.74 9.59 1.89
N SER A 136 22.12 9.02 3.02
CA SER A 136 23.19 9.57 3.87
C SER A 136 24.55 9.32 3.23
N GLY A 137 25.38 10.37 2.99
CA GLY A 137 26.78 10.28 2.53
C GLY A 137 27.10 11.07 1.25
N VAL A 138 28.39 11.01 0.84
CA VAL A 138 28.98 11.79 -0.26
C VAL A 138 28.25 11.60 -1.58
N ALA A 139 28.11 12.71 -2.33
CA ALA A 139 27.47 12.79 -3.64
C ALA A 139 27.96 11.72 -4.62
N GLY A 140 27.04 10.98 -5.18
CA GLY A 140 27.21 9.95 -6.21
C GLY A 140 25.87 9.27 -6.41
N ASP A 141 25.60 8.64 -7.50
CA ASP A 141 24.41 7.97 -8.02
C ASP A 141 23.43 7.34 -7.00
N LYS A 142 22.95 8.13 -6.06
CA LYS A 142 22.10 7.66 -4.97
C LYS A 142 20.66 8.05 -5.20
N LEU A 143 19.80 7.06 -5.18
CA LEU A 143 18.36 7.24 -5.30
C LEU A 143 17.77 7.84 -4.02
N THR A 144 17.01 8.93 -4.15
CA THR A 144 16.16 9.42 -3.07
C THR A 144 14.91 8.56 -3.00
N VAL A 145 14.69 7.91 -1.86
CA VAL A 145 13.44 7.21 -1.58
C VAL A 145 12.40 8.22 -1.15
N LYS A 146 11.21 8.10 -1.70
CA LYS A 146 10.09 8.97 -1.41
C LYS A 146 8.93 8.16 -0.84
N LEU A 147 8.21 8.77 0.08
CA LEU A 147 7.06 8.16 0.74
C LEU A 147 5.86 9.09 0.57
N TRP A 148 4.73 8.55 0.09
CA TRP A 148 3.46 9.25 -0.01
C TRP A 148 2.41 8.49 0.78
N LEU A 149 1.71 9.22 1.65
CA LEU A 149 0.58 8.69 2.43
C LEU A 149 -0.70 9.32 1.93
N GLY A 150 -1.57 8.49 1.36
CA GLY A 150 -2.91 8.88 0.93
C GLY A 150 -3.99 8.33 1.87
N ARG A 151 -5.13 9.02 1.98
CA ARG A 151 -6.29 8.60 2.77
C ARG A 151 -7.53 8.48 1.90
N ASP A 152 -8.29 7.42 2.08
CA ASP A 152 -9.58 7.21 1.43
C ASP A 152 -10.59 8.27 1.90
N ARG A 153 -11.24 8.94 0.94
CA ARG A 153 -12.21 10.03 1.17
C ARG A 153 -13.53 9.53 1.72
N ARG A 154 -13.85 8.24 1.54
CA ARG A 154 -15.08 7.66 2.06
C ARG A 154 -15.04 7.72 3.59
N LEU A 155 -16.14 8.17 4.20
CA LEU A 155 -16.28 8.25 5.65
C LEU A 155 -16.82 6.92 6.18
N LEU A 156 -16.36 6.53 7.38
CA LEU A 156 -17.02 5.50 8.16
C LEU A 156 -18.35 6.06 8.64
N VAL A 157 -19.45 5.56 8.08
CA VAL A 157 -20.78 5.84 8.63
C VAL A 157 -20.95 4.92 9.84
N ALA A 158 -21.08 5.50 11.03
CA ALA A 158 -21.46 4.74 12.21
C ALA A 158 -22.82 4.08 11.93
N ALA A 159 -22.91 2.76 12.07
CA ALA A 159 -24.19 2.09 12.03
C ALA A 159 -25.00 2.60 13.23
N ASP A 160 -26.01 3.42 12.99
CA ASP A 160 -26.99 3.79 14.01
C ASP A 160 -27.69 2.51 14.48
N ASN A 161 -27.28 2.01 15.65
CA ASN A 161 -28.03 1.03 16.41
C ASN A 161 -29.25 1.72 17.03
N THR A 162 -30.19 2.13 16.20
CA THR A 162 -31.54 2.45 16.65
C THR A 162 -32.24 1.13 16.90
N THR A 163 -32.07 0.58 18.11
CA THR A 163 -32.97 -0.41 18.65
C THR A 163 -34.27 0.33 18.92
N GLU A 164 -35.20 0.30 17.98
CA GLU A 164 -36.59 0.68 18.22
C GLU A 164 -37.13 -0.26 19.30
N GLY A 165 -37.29 0.30 20.50
CA GLY A 165 -37.99 -0.33 21.58
C GLY A 165 -39.47 -0.52 21.18
N GLN A 166 -39.91 -1.75 21.08
CA GLN A 166 -41.33 -2.09 20.94
C GLN A 166 -42.06 -1.57 22.17
N PRO A 167 -43.19 -0.85 22.01
CA PRO A 167 -44.05 -0.54 23.12
C PRO A 167 -44.79 -1.80 23.59
N THR A 168 -44.58 -2.15 24.86
CA THR A 168 -45.34 -3.19 25.54
C THR A 168 -46.79 -2.69 25.74
N GLU A 169 -47.71 -3.22 24.96
CA GLU A 169 -49.15 -3.04 25.26
C GLU A 169 -49.51 -3.79 26.56
N MET A 170 -49.82 -3.03 27.58
CA MET A 170 -50.50 -3.53 28.76
C MET A 170 -52.01 -3.59 28.45
N THR A 171 -52.54 -4.78 28.34
CA THR A 171 -54.01 -5.01 28.34
C THR A 171 -54.45 -5.32 29.76
N SER A 172 -55.46 -4.56 30.20
CA SER A 172 -56.20 -4.73 31.44
C SER A 172 -57.07 -5.98 31.44
#